data_beda3fdf4a105d61c44c40565bf06786
#
_entry.id   beda3fdf4a105d61c44c40565bf06786
#
_cell.length_a   1.000
_cell.length_b   1.000
_cell.length_c   1.000
_cell.angle_alpha   90.00
_cell.angle_beta   90.00
_cell.angle_gamma   90.00
#
_symmetry.space_group_name_H-M   'P 1'
#
loop_
_entity.id
_entity.type
_entity.pdbx_description
1 polymer ?
#
loop_
_entity_poly.entity_id
_entity_poly.type
_entity_poly.pdbx_seq_one_letter_code
_entity_poly.pdbx_strand_id
1 'polypeptide(L)'
;LGFALAAKALDIKLITTVSGNVGIENVTNNALKLLKFWNQHVPVARGAAEPLLRKPMDASDVHGASGMRGYEFDGIQPDCLLEETALEAQRRVIMEGASAGEKTTLVTLGPLTNIALLLKAYPQVKEHIDRIVMMGGALTRGNLGVMSEFNVGVDPEAAKIVFASGVHVAMVGLEVGDAAR
;
A
#
# COMPACT_ATOMS: atom_id res chain seq x y z
N LEU A 1 8.00 2.24 4.87
CA LEU A 1 7.34 3.39 5.51
C LEU A 1 8.37 4.33 6.16
N GLY A 2 9.30 3.85 7.00
CA GLY A 2 10.27 4.70 7.71
C GLY A 2 11.08 5.63 6.80
N PHE A 3 11.62 5.14 5.69
CA PHE A 3 12.31 5.98 4.72
C PHE A 3 11.42 7.08 4.15
N ALA A 4 10.14 6.79 3.86
CA ALA A 4 9.20 7.78 3.36
C ALA A 4 8.93 8.87 4.40
N LEU A 5 8.73 8.49 5.68
CA LEU A 5 8.52 9.43 6.79
C LEU A 5 9.76 10.30 7.07
N ALA A 6 10.98 9.78 6.84
CA ALA A 6 12.22 10.51 7.03
C ALA A 6 12.58 11.42 5.82
N ALA A 7 11.99 11.20 4.66
CA ALA A 7 12.32 11.91 3.43
C ALA A 7 11.66 13.29 3.39
N LYS A 8 12.44 14.34 3.67
CA LYS A 8 11.95 15.74 3.66
C LYS A 8 11.35 16.22 2.33
N ALA A 9 11.65 15.52 1.23
CA ALA A 9 11.11 15.82 -0.10
C ALA A 9 9.71 15.23 -0.34
N LEU A 10 9.20 14.41 0.59
CA LEU A 10 7.88 13.79 0.47
C LEU A 10 6.92 14.42 1.48
N ASP A 11 5.77 14.83 0.97
CA ASP A 11 4.62 15.27 1.77
C ASP A 11 3.58 14.13 1.80
N ILE A 12 3.62 13.33 2.86
CA ILE A 12 2.76 12.15 3.01
C ILE A 12 1.40 12.59 3.53
N LYS A 13 0.40 12.60 2.66
CA LYS A 13 -0.96 13.03 2.99
C LYS A 13 -1.79 11.95 3.66
N LEU A 14 -1.54 10.68 3.35
CA LEU A 14 -2.36 9.55 3.81
C LEU A 14 -1.57 8.25 3.72
N ILE A 15 -1.78 7.37 4.69
CA ILE A 15 -1.38 5.97 4.65
C ILE A 15 -2.65 5.13 4.56
N THR A 16 -2.73 4.24 3.57
CA THR A 16 -3.80 3.25 3.49
C THR A 16 -3.26 1.84 3.66
N THR A 17 -3.92 1.02 4.45
CA THR A 17 -3.51 -0.34 4.71
C THR A 17 -4.26 -1.33 3.83
N VAL A 18 -3.66 -2.47 3.55
CA VAL A 18 -4.24 -3.56 2.77
C VAL A 18 -3.71 -4.88 3.32
N SER A 19 -4.54 -5.91 3.35
CA SER A 19 -4.10 -7.25 3.73
C SER A 19 -3.04 -7.76 2.73
N GLY A 20 -2.01 -8.38 3.24
CA GLY A 20 -0.90 -8.90 2.45
C GLY A 20 -0.07 -9.87 3.28
N ASN A 21 1.13 -9.48 3.72
CA ASN A 21 2.01 -10.33 4.55
C ASN A 21 1.30 -10.85 5.80
N VAL A 22 0.37 -10.05 6.36
CA VAL A 22 -0.53 -10.45 7.46
C VAL A 22 -1.90 -9.83 7.26
N GLY A 23 -2.90 -10.23 8.04
CA GLY A 23 -4.26 -9.73 7.95
C GLY A 23 -4.38 -8.23 8.27
N ILE A 24 -5.45 -7.60 7.81
CA ILE A 24 -5.68 -6.15 7.83
C ILE A 24 -5.54 -5.53 9.21
N GLU A 25 -5.97 -6.20 10.28
CA GLU A 25 -5.86 -5.69 11.64
C GLU A 25 -4.39 -5.51 12.05
N ASN A 26 -3.57 -6.53 11.79
CA ASN A 26 -2.14 -6.47 12.07
C ASN A 26 -1.43 -5.42 11.24
N VAL A 27 -1.74 -5.33 9.93
CA VAL A 27 -1.15 -4.31 9.04
C VAL A 27 -1.49 -2.90 9.52
N THR A 28 -2.76 -2.67 9.90
CA THR A 28 -3.22 -1.36 10.39
C THR A 28 -2.55 -1.02 11.72
N ASN A 29 -2.54 -1.94 12.68
CA ASN A 29 -1.85 -1.76 13.95
C ASN A 29 -0.35 -1.50 13.78
N ASN A 30 0.29 -2.19 12.83
CA ASN A 30 1.71 -2.00 12.54
C ASN A 30 1.99 -0.60 11.97
N ALA A 31 1.14 -0.07 11.10
CA ALA A 31 1.26 1.30 10.63
C ALA A 31 1.17 2.30 11.78
N LEU A 32 0.18 2.14 12.68
CA LEU A 32 -0.02 3.00 13.85
C LEU A 32 1.13 2.88 14.87
N LYS A 33 1.71 1.68 15.06
CA LYS A 33 2.90 1.48 15.90
C LYS A 33 4.11 2.23 15.34
N LEU A 34 4.33 2.15 14.03
CA LEU A 34 5.44 2.85 13.38
C LEU A 34 5.28 4.36 13.46
N LEU A 35 4.07 4.89 13.29
CA LEU A 35 3.81 6.32 13.48
C LEU A 35 4.11 6.77 14.91
N LYS A 36 3.68 6.01 15.92
CA LYS A 36 4.02 6.29 17.31
C LYS A 36 5.53 6.26 17.55
N PHE A 37 6.21 5.23 17.06
CA PHE A 37 7.65 5.04 17.22
C PHE A 37 8.48 6.22 16.65
N TRP A 38 8.07 6.77 15.50
CA TRP A 38 8.74 7.92 14.88
C TRP A 38 8.11 9.27 15.24
N ASN A 39 7.15 9.30 16.16
CA ASN A 39 6.42 10.52 16.55
C ASN A 39 5.86 11.27 15.33
N GLN A 40 5.17 10.53 14.45
CA GLN A 40 4.56 11.06 13.23
C GLN A 40 3.03 11.03 13.33
N HIS A 41 2.37 12.02 12.70
CA HIS A 41 0.92 12.19 12.73
C HIS A 41 0.35 12.20 11.29
N VAL A 42 0.53 11.11 10.57
CA VAL A 42 -0.05 10.94 9.22
C VAL A 42 -1.37 10.17 9.36
N PRO A 43 -2.48 10.63 8.73
CA PRO A 43 -3.74 9.88 8.74
C PRO A 43 -3.59 8.48 8.17
N VAL A 44 -4.23 7.50 8.81
CA VAL A 44 -4.25 6.09 8.40
C VAL A 44 -5.69 5.67 8.13
N ALA A 45 -5.97 5.12 6.96
CA ALA A 45 -7.28 4.55 6.64
C ALA A 45 -7.17 3.04 6.39
N ARG A 46 -8.08 2.28 6.98
CA ARG A 46 -8.15 0.83 6.81
C ARG A 46 -8.74 0.49 5.45
N GLY A 47 -8.05 -0.37 4.70
CA GLY A 47 -8.47 -0.81 3.37
C GLY A 47 -8.90 -2.26 3.30
N ALA A 48 -8.71 -2.88 2.14
CA ALA A 48 -9.20 -4.20 1.82
C ALA A 48 -8.58 -5.27 2.74
N ALA A 49 -9.46 -6.07 3.33
CA ALA A 49 -9.08 -7.22 4.15
C ALA A 49 -8.80 -8.47 3.30
N GLU A 50 -9.28 -8.49 2.06
CA GLU A 50 -9.22 -9.64 1.15
C GLU A 50 -8.91 -9.18 -0.28
N PRO A 51 -8.29 -10.04 -1.10
CA PRO A 51 -8.16 -9.82 -2.54
C PRO A 51 -9.52 -9.74 -3.24
N LEU A 52 -9.55 -9.20 -4.47
CA LEU A 52 -10.81 -9.01 -5.22
C LEU A 52 -11.59 -10.32 -5.46
N LEU A 53 -10.91 -11.40 -5.79
CA LEU A 53 -11.55 -12.68 -6.16
C LEU A 53 -10.94 -13.90 -5.45
N ARG A 54 -9.69 -13.81 -4.98
CA ARG A 54 -8.96 -14.94 -4.42
C ARG A 54 -9.18 -15.08 -2.93
N LYS A 55 -8.93 -16.26 -2.40
CA LYS A 55 -8.86 -16.45 -0.96
C LYS A 55 -7.65 -15.69 -0.42
N PRO A 56 -7.76 -15.07 0.77
CA PRO A 56 -6.63 -14.44 1.42
C PRO A 56 -5.45 -15.39 1.54
N MET A 57 -4.27 -14.86 1.28
CA MET A 57 -2.99 -15.54 1.46
C MET A 57 -2.12 -14.61 2.29
N ASP A 58 -1.39 -15.14 3.24
CA ASP A 58 -0.46 -14.38 4.06
C ASP A 58 0.97 -14.96 3.96
N ALA A 59 1.91 -14.27 4.56
CA ALA A 59 3.30 -14.68 4.69
C ALA A 59 3.76 -14.61 6.16
N SER A 60 2.87 -14.98 7.08
CA SER A 60 3.14 -15.00 8.52
C SER A 60 4.25 -15.97 8.92
N ASP A 61 4.49 -17.02 8.14
CA ASP A 61 5.62 -17.94 8.26
C ASP A 61 6.97 -17.23 8.02
N VAL A 62 7.01 -16.21 7.17
CA VAL A 62 8.20 -15.40 6.88
C VAL A 62 8.33 -14.20 7.83
N HIS A 63 7.25 -13.45 8.01
CA HIS A 63 7.22 -12.16 8.72
C HIS A 63 6.81 -12.27 10.19
N GLY A 64 6.44 -13.46 10.66
CA GLY A 64 5.88 -13.72 11.99
C GLY A 64 4.40 -13.36 12.06
N ALA A 65 3.70 -13.86 13.08
CA ALA A 65 2.26 -13.68 13.25
C ALA A 65 1.81 -12.20 13.30
N SER A 66 2.66 -11.32 13.82
CA SER A 66 2.39 -9.88 13.85
C SER A 66 2.74 -9.16 12.53
N GLY A 67 3.54 -9.77 11.66
CA GLY A 67 4.09 -9.13 10.46
C GLY A 67 5.29 -8.21 10.71
N MET A 68 5.73 -8.08 11.98
CA MET A 68 6.89 -7.26 12.37
C MET A 68 7.73 -8.03 13.40
N ARG A 69 8.40 -9.09 12.91
CA ARG A 69 9.24 -9.96 13.72
C ARG A 69 10.51 -9.21 14.19
N GLY A 70 10.87 -9.40 15.46
CA GLY A 70 12.18 -8.99 16.00
C GLY A 70 12.19 -7.73 16.86
N TYR A 71 11.10 -6.95 16.88
CA TYR A 71 10.97 -5.79 17.76
C TYR A 71 9.54 -5.67 18.29
N GLU A 72 9.39 -5.42 19.59
CA GLU A 72 8.10 -5.12 20.22
C GLU A 72 7.93 -3.61 20.36
N PHE A 73 6.94 -3.06 19.67
CA PHE A 73 6.62 -1.64 19.72
C PHE A 73 5.72 -1.33 20.92
N ASP A 74 6.02 -0.25 21.61
CA ASP A 74 5.23 0.22 22.75
C ASP A 74 4.00 1.01 22.27
N GLY A 75 2.88 0.31 22.12
CA GLY A 75 1.57 0.88 21.80
C GLY A 75 1.44 1.37 20.35
N ILE A 76 0.33 2.05 20.09
CA ILE A 76 -0.07 2.59 18.78
C ILE A 76 -0.33 4.09 18.86
N GLN A 77 -0.52 4.75 17.70
CA GLN A 77 -0.98 6.14 17.56
C GLN A 77 -2.45 6.14 17.13
N PRO A 78 -3.41 6.00 18.06
CA PRO A 78 -4.81 5.75 17.71
C PRO A 78 -5.47 6.93 16.99
N ASP A 79 -5.08 8.16 17.33
CA ASP A 79 -5.65 9.40 16.78
C ASP A 79 -5.36 9.56 15.27
N CYS A 80 -4.40 8.76 14.73
CA CYS A 80 -4.14 8.74 13.30
C CYS A 80 -5.12 7.87 12.52
N LEU A 81 -5.85 6.95 13.17
CA LEU A 81 -6.78 6.05 12.49
C LEU A 81 -8.07 6.78 12.14
N LEU A 82 -8.37 6.86 10.86
CA LEU A 82 -9.61 7.43 10.35
C LEU A 82 -10.77 6.44 10.45
N GLU A 83 -11.99 6.96 10.59
CA GLU A 83 -13.21 6.18 10.46
C GLU A 83 -13.55 5.88 8.99
N GLU A 84 -13.07 6.74 8.06
CA GLU A 84 -13.20 6.54 6.63
C GLU A 84 -12.48 5.26 6.18
N THR A 85 -13.05 4.60 5.17
CA THR A 85 -12.36 3.51 4.47
C THR A 85 -11.19 4.05 3.63
N ALA A 86 -10.21 3.18 3.31
CA ALA A 86 -9.11 3.56 2.42
C ALA A 86 -9.61 4.10 1.07
N LEU A 87 -10.70 3.55 0.55
CA LEU A 87 -11.29 3.95 -0.72
C LEU A 87 -11.77 5.42 -0.69
N GLU A 88 -12.50 5.78 0.36
CA GLU A 88 -13.04 7.12 0.56
C GLU A 88 -11.93 8.14 0.85
N ALA A 89 -11.01 7.79 1.76
CA ALA A 89 -9.89 8.64 2.13
C ALA A 89 -8.95 8.91 0.94
N GLN A 90 -8.63 7.89 0.13
CA GLN A 90 -7.83 8.05 -1.09
C GLN A 90 -8.52 9.00 -2.09
N ARG A 91 -9.81 8.76 -2.35
CA ARG A 91 -10.58 9.66 -3.22
C ARG A 91 -10.55 11.09 -2.73
N ARG A 92 -10.82 11.31 -1.44
CA ARG A 92 -10.83 12.64 -0.82
C ARG A 92 -9.49 13.34 -0.99
N VAL A 93 -8.39 12.71 -0.59
CA VAL A 93 -7.04 13.30 -0.67
C VAL A 93 -6.65 13.64 -2.10
N ILE A 94 -6.93 12.76 -3.07
CA ILE A 94 -6.64 13.03 -4.48
C ILE A 94 -7.44 14.22 -4.99
N MET A 95 -8.73 14.32 -4.64
CA MET A 95 -9.58 15.43 -5.10
C MET A 95 -9.27 16.75 -4.39
N GLU A 96 -8.82 16.72 -3.14
CA GLU A 96 -8.29 17.91 -2.44
C GLU A 96 -7.03 18.44 -3.14
N GLY A 97 -6.07 17.54 -3.48
CA GLY A 97 -4.90 17.92 -4.26
C GLY A 97 -5.27 18.51 -5.63
N ALA A 98 -6.22 17.87 -6.33
CA ALA A 98 -6.72 18.37 -7.62
C ALA A 98 -7.30 19.78 -7.52
N SER A 99 -8.05 20.07 -6.45
CA SER A 99 -8.62 21.39 -6.19
C SER A 99 -7.55 22.45 -5.91
N ALA A 100 -6.37 22.05 -5.44
CA ALA A 100 -5.19 22.89 -5.29
C ALA A 100 -4.32 22.97 -6.56
N GLY A 101 -4.70 22.30 -7.66
CA GLY A 101 -3.93 22.23 -8.89
C GLY A 101 -2.76 21.23 -8.83
N GLU A 102 -2.75 20.34 -7.86
CA GLU A 102 -1.70 19.34 -7.64
C GLU A 102 -2.15 17.95 -8.10
N LYS A 103 -1.20 17.13 -8.51
CA LYS A 103 -1.41 15.69 -8.76
C LYS A 103 -0.81 14.86 -7.63
N THR A 104 -1.47 13.75 -7.32
CA THR A 104 -1.07 12.83 -6.26
C THR A 104 -0.24 11.68 -6.83
N THR A 105 0.90 11.38 -6.22
CA THR A 105 1.64 10.14 -6.47
C THR A 105 1.17 9.06 -5.50
N LEU A 106 0.82 7.90 -6.03
CA LEU A 106 0.46 6.73 -5.21
C LEU A 106 1.69 5.83 -5.07
N VAL A 107 2.11 5.56 -3.82
CA VAL A 107 3.21 4.63 -3.53
C VAL A 107 2.61 3.36 -2.92
N THR A 108 2.70 2.25 -3.61
CA THR A 108 2.12 0.98 -3.17
C THR A 108 3.21 -0.02 -2.75
N LEU A 109 3.10 -0.51 -1.52
CA LEU A 109 4.08 -1.41 -0.90
C LEU A 109 3.46 -2.78 -0.55
N GLY A 110 2.27 -3.05 -1.04
CA GLY A 110 1.50 -4.28 -0.85
C GLY A 110 0.62 -4.60 -2.06
N PRO A 111 -0.31 -5.56 -1.95
CA PRO A 111 -1.25 -5.88 -3.02
C PRO A 111 -2.02 -4.65 -3.51
N LEU A 112 -2.34 -4.63 -4.80
CA LEU A 112 -2.95 -3.47 -5.47
C LEU A 112 -4.47 -3.36 -5.29
N THR A 113 -5.06 -4.13 -4.40
CA THR A 113 -6.51 -4.23 -4.20
C THR A 113 -7.17 -2.86 -3.96
N ASN A 114 -6.63 -2.04 -3.04
CA ASN A 114 -7.18 -0.71 -2.76
C ASN A 114 -7.16 0.19 -4.02
N ILE A 115 -6.06 0.14 -4.78
CA ILE A 115 -5.90 0.97 -5.98
C ILE A 115 -6.85 0.52 -7.09
N ALA A 116 -7.01 -0.78 -7.27
CA ALA A 116 -7.96 -1.32 -8.25
C ALA A 116 -9.39 -0.90 -7.93
N LEU A 117 -9.79 -1.00 -6.65
CA LEU A 117 -11.10 -0.55 -6.18
C LEU A 117 -11.29 0.95 -6.42
N LEU A 118 -10.29 1.78 -6.08
CA LEU A 118 -10.32 3.22 -6.30
C LEU A 118 -10.55 3.58 -7.78
N LEU A 119 -9.74 2.99 -8.67
CA LEU A 119 -9.79 3.28 -10.10
C LEU A 119 -11.06 2.78 -10.78
N LYS A 120 -11.71 1.75 -10.21
CA LYS A 120 -13.00 1.23 -10.69
C LYS A 120 -14.19 1.99 -10.14
N ALA A 121 -14.19 2.32 -8.85
CA ALA A 121 -15.29 3.04 -8.22
C ALA A 121 -15.33 4.53 -8.62
N TYR A 122 -14.15 5.13 -8.80
CA TYR A 122 -13.99 6.55 -9.08
C TYR A 122 -13.04 6.79 -10.27
N PRO A 123 -13.42 6.41 -11.50
CA PRO A 123 -12.53 6.50 -12.67
C PRO A 123 -12.02 7.92 -12.96
N GLN A 124 -12.74 8.96 -12.52
CA GLN A 124 -12.34 10.36 -12.68
C GLN A 124 -11.06 10.73 -11.91
N VAL A 125 -10.70 10.00 -10.84
CA VAL A 125 -9.48 10.31 -10.07
C VAL A 125 -8.20 10.11 -10.89
N LYS A 126 -8.25 9.33 -11.98
CA LYS A 126 -7.09 9.01 -12.82
C LYS A 126 -6.40 10.26 -13.37
N GLU A 127 -7.17 11.29 -13.72
CA GLU A 127 -6.65 12.55 -14.26
C GLU A 127 -5.82 13.35 -13.23
N HIS A 128 -6.05 13.07 -11.95
CA HIS A 128 -5.42 13.72 -10.80
C HIS A 128 -4.32 12.89 -10.15
N ILE A 129 -4.05 11.70 -10.69
CA ILE A 129 -2.90 10.87 -10.29
C ILE A 129 -1.73 11.18 -11.23
N ASP A 130 -0.58 11.58 -10.66
CA ASP A 130 0.65 11.76 -11.44
C ASP A 130 1.18 10.41 -11.92
N ARG A 131 1.38 9.48 -10.98
CA ARG A 131 1.85 8.13 -11.25
C ARG A 131 1.56 7.19 -10.08
N ILE A 132 1.71 5.91 -10.35
CA ILE A 132 1.75 4.85 -9.33
C ILE A 132 3.17 4.32 -9.29
N VAL A 133 3.82 4.39 -8.13
CA VAL A 133 5.12 3.75 -7.88
C VAL A 133 4.85 2.52 -7.03
N MET A 134 5.08 1.33 -7.56
CA MET A 134 4.75 0.10 -6.87
C MET A 134 5.99 -0.75 -6.57
N MET A 135 6.08 -1.28 -5.35
CA MET A 135 6.91 -2.44 -5.07
C MET A 135 6.07 -3.69 -5.37
N GLY A 136 6.50 -4.46 -6.35
CA GLY A 136 5.82 -5.68 -6.75
C GLY A 136 6.24 -6.13 -8.13
N GLY A 137 5.92 -7.39 -8.44
CA GLY A 137 6.35 -8.03 -9.67
C GLY A 137 7.81 -8.45 -9.65
N ALA A 138 8.20 -9.19 -10.68
CA ALA A 138 9.56 -9.64 -10.88
C ALA A 138 9.84 -9.77 -12.39
N LEU A 139 11.08 -9.50 -12.80
CA LEU A 139 11.52 -9.63 -14.19
C LEU A 139 12.17 -10.99 -14.47
N THR A 140 12.72 -11.63 -13.44
CA THR A 140 13.44 -12.91 -13.56
C THR A 140 12.73 -14.03 -12.82
N ARG A 141 12.82 -14.06 -11.50
CA ARG A 141 12.14 -15.06 -10.68
C ARG A 141 11.41 -14.39 -9.53
N GLY A 142 10.21 -14.88 -9.25
CA GLY A 142 9.41 -14.40 -8.12
C GLY A 142 9.81 -15.05 -6.78
N ASN A 143 9.00 -14.77 -5.78
CA ASN A 143 9.08 -15.33 -4.44
C ASN A 143 7.77 -16.05 -4.02
N LEU A 144 6.83 -16.18 -4.95
CA LEU A 144 5.57 -16.90 -4.76
C LEU A 144 5.37 -17.90 -5.92
N GLY A 145 5.22 -19.19 -5.60
CA GLY A 145 5.07 -20.25 -6.60
C GLY A 145 6.28 -20.32 -7.54
N VAL A 146 6.03 -20.41 -8.86
CA VAL A 146 7.10 -20.60 -9.85
C VAL A 146 7.75 -19.28 -10.25
N MET A 147 6.95 -18.27 -10.61
CA MET A 147 7.45 -17.03 -11.23
C MET A 147 6.79 -15.76 -10.67
N SER A 148 5.82 -15.88 -9.75
CA SER A 148 5.09 -14.73 -9.25
C SER A 148 5.84 -14.03 -8.13
N GLU A 149 5.73 -12.71 -8.07
CA GLU A 149 6.07 -11.95 -6.87
C GLU A 149 4.83 -11.83 -5.98
N PHE A 150 5.04 -11.80 -4.66
CA PHE A 150 3.98 -11.93 -3.66
C PHE A 150 2.89 -10.86 -3.79
N ASN A 151 3.23 -9.58 -3.85
CA ASN A 151 2.24 -8.49 -3.90
C ASN A 151 1.33 -8.57 -5.13
N VAL A 152 1.90 -8.95 -6.28
CA VAL A 152 1.14 -9.17 -7.51
C VAL A 152 0.38 -10.50 -7.43
N GLY A 153 1.00 -11.54 -6.89
CA GLY A 153 0.43 -12.89 -6.84
C GLY A 153 -0.75 -13.05 -5.88
N VAL A 154 -0.81 -12.23 -4.82
CA VAL A 154 -1.95 -12.22 -3.88
C VAL A 154 -3.23 -11.72 -4.55
N ASP A 155 -3.14 -10.68 -5.38
CA ASP A 155 -4.29 -10.14 -6.11
C ASP A 155 -3.91 -9.76 -7.56
N PRO A 156 -3.71 -10.74 -8.45
CA PRO A 156 -3.35 -10.48 -9.83
C PRO A 156 -4.50 -9.84 -10.63
N GLU A 157 -5.74 -9.99 -10.20
CA GLU A 157 -6.89 -9.32 -10.78
C GLU A 157 -6.82 -7.82 -10.52
N ALA A 158 -6.46 -7.40 -9.31
CA ALA A 158 -6.19 -6.00 -9.00
C ALA A 158 -5.00 -5.45 -9.80
N ALA A 159 -3.92 -6.21 -9.89
CA ALA A 159 -2.76 -5.83 -10.70
C ALA A 159 -3.14 -5.62 -12.18
N LYS A 160 -3.91 -6.52 -12.77
CA LYS A 160 -4.43 -6.38 -14.13
C LYS A 160 -5.24 -5.09 -14.31
N ILE A 161 -6.12 -4.75 -13.35
CA ILE A 161 -6.92 -3.52 -13.40
C ILE A 161 -6.01 -2.29 -13.37
N VAL A 162 -5.02 -2.27 -12.49
CA VAL A 162 -4.10 -1.14 -12.34
C VAL A 162 -3.23 -0.96 -13.59
N PHE A 163 -2.61 -2.02 -14.08
CA PHE A 163 -1.78 -1.95 -15.30
C PHE A 163 -2.59 -1.57 -16.56
N ALA A 164 -3.87 -1.95 -16.62
CA ALA A 164 -4.74 -1.60 -17.73
C ALA A 164 -5.43 -0.23 -17.55
N SER A 165 -5.16 0.50 -16.48
CA SER A 165 -5.89 1.73 -16.12
C SER A 165 -5.57 2.94 -17.01
N GLY A 166 -4.41 2.94 -17.67
CA GLY A 166 -3.87 4.09 -18.39
C GLY A 166 -3.08 5.07 -17.51
N VAL A 167 -3.08 4.92 -16.19
CA VAL A 167 -2.20 5.68 -15.29
C VAL A 167 -0.78 5.17 -15.43
N HIS A 168 0.21 6.08 -15.44
CA HIS A 168 1.62 5.68 -15.49
C HIS A 168 2.01 4.86 -14.26
N VAL A 169 2.55 3.66 -14.48
CA VAL A 169 3.00 2.76 -13.41
C VAL A 169 4.51 2.58 -13.50
N ALA A 170 5.22 2.97 -12.44
CA ALA A 170 6.63 2.66 -12.25
C ALA A 170 6.76 1.44 -11.33
N MET A 171 7.14 0.31 -11.90
CA MET A 171 7.31 -0.94 -11.16
C MET A 171 8.73 -1.06 -10.60
N VAL A 172 8.84 -1.25 -9.29
CA VAL A 172 10.06 -1.62 -8.57
C VAL A 172 9.96 -3.10 -8.24
N GLY A 173 10.55 -3.93 -9.09
CA GLY A 173 10.48 -5.39 -8.97
C GLY A 173 11.30 -5.94 -7.81
N LEU A 174 11.13 -7.22 -7.54
CA LEU A 174 11.81 -7.94 -6.46
C LEU A 174 13.33 -7.84 -6.54
N GLU A 175 13.87 -7.80 -7.75
CA GLU A 175 15.32 -7.71 -8.03
C GLU A 175 15.96 -6.44 -7.45
N VAL A 176 15.21 -5.33 -7.40
CA VAL A 176 15.72 -4.08 -6.80
C VAL A 176 15.86 -4.25 -5.28
N GLY A 177 14.91 -4.93 -4.63
CA GLY A 177 15.00 -5.26 -3.21
C GLY A 177 16.19 -6.19 -2.91
N ASP A 178 16.45 -7.15 -3.77
CA ASP A 178 17.59 -8.08 -3.62
C ASP A 178 18.94 -7.37 -3.81
N ALA A 179 19.03 -6.40 -4.72
CA ALA A 179 20.23 -5.60 -4.93
C ALA A 179 20.52 -4.58 -3.82
N ALA A 180 19.54 -4.26 -3.00
CA ALA A 180 19.64 -3.30 -1.90
C ALA A 180 19.94 -3.93 -0.52
N ARG A 181 20.19 -5.24 -0.47
CA ARG A 181 20.53 -6.01 0.75
C ARG A 181 21.99 -5.95 1.11
#